data_60f3645defef85c4c164ce3d15694e71
#
_entry.id   60f3645defef85c4c164ce3d15694e71
#
_cell.length_a   1.000
_cell.length_b   1.000
_cell.length_c   1.000
_cell.angle_alpha   90.00
_cell.angle_beta   90.00
_cell.angle_gamma   90.00
#
_symmetry.space_group_name_H-M   'P 1'
#
loop_
_entity.id
_entity.type
_entity.pdbx_description
1 polymer ?
#
loop_
_entity_poly.entity_id
_entity_poly.type
_entity_poly.pdbx_seq_one_letter_code
_entity_poly.pdbx_strand_id
1 'polypeptide(L)'
;MAINSKFFKKQKDFLTLAEILELTNSKLENNKEQYLNDKIFEISTLDQSIKGEISFIHSSYYLSSLQNSKASYCFINQKFLSKKPNNIIALICDDPYFAYSQLIQNLYQEDISYHKESAYNAKIGKNVTIMPNVYIGKNVTIGDNSIIDANSYIADNVTIGNDCIIKSSCNISFAEIGNNCFINSGVKIGQDGFGYVHNKGINHKILQLGIVKIGNFVDIGANSCIDRGAIGDTIISDQVKIDNLVQIAHNVEIGMGTVIAGMSAVAGSSKIGKFVQIGGNVSISGHLKIADGAKIAGKSGVTKNIAKMQSVGGIPAVPIKDWHRASIKMQQLIKTKKNTI
;
A
#
# COMPACT_ATOMS: atom_id res chain seq x y z
N MET A 1 -5.05 -1.66 -13.30
CA MET A 1 -6.14 -0.94 -12.53
C MET A 1 -5.95 0.52 -12.82
N ALA A 2 -6.95 1.19 -13.39
CA ALA A 2 -6.84 2.62 -13.67
C ALA A 2 -6.67 3.41 -12.36
N ILE A 3 -5.83 4.43 -12.39
CA ILE A 3 -5.65 5.34 -11.26
C ILE A 3 -6.98 6.04 -11.00
N ASN A 4 -7.35 6.17 -9.72
CA ASN A 4 -8.66 6.69 -9.33
C ASN A 4 -8.77 8.19 -9.63
N SER A 5 -9.41 8.54 -10.74
CA SER A 5 -9.60 9.92 -11.22
C SER A 5 -10.39 10.83 -10.25
N LYS A 6 -11.03 10.25 -9.23
CA LYS A 6 -11.71 10.99 -8.17
C LYS A 6 -10.72 11.73 -7.25
N PHE A 7 -9.52 11.15 -7.07
CA PHE A 7 -8.50 11.66 -6.16
C PHE A 7 -7.25 12.21 -6.87
N PHE A 8 -7.04 11.82 -8.13
CA PHE A 8 -5.83 12.18 -8.87
C PHE A 8 -6.18 12.76 -10.23
N LYS A 9 -5.46 13.81 -10.61
CA LYS A 9 -5.59 14.44 -11.93
C LYS A 9 -4.38 14.11 -12.79
N LYS A 10 -4.61 13.87 -14.07
CA LYS A 10 -3.54 13.86 -15.06
C LYS A 10 -3.05 15.29 -15.30
N GLN A 11 -1.73 15.47 -15.26
CA GLN A 11 -1.09 16.71 -15.70
C GLN A 11 -0.97 16.76 -17.24
N LYS A 12 -0.82 15.58 -17.84
CA LYS A 12 -0.78 15.36 -19.28
C LYS A 12 -1.64 14.16 -19.61
N ASP A 13 -2.39 14.22 -20.72
CA ASP A 13 -3.19 13.10 -21.19
C ASP A 13 -2.33 11.89 -21.56
N PHE A 14 -1.16 12.13 -22.14
CA PHE A 14 -0.16 11.14 -22.51
C PHE A 14 1.25 11.76 -22.55
N LEU A 15 2.25 10.89 -22.59
CA LEU A 15 3.61 11.20 -23.03
C LEU A 15 3.96 10.28 -24.18
N THR A 16 4.72 10.77 -25.16
CA THR A 16 5.32 9.91 -26.19
C THR A 16 6.45 9.09 -25.59
N LEU A 17 6.76 7.96 -26.22
CA LEU A 17 7.87 7.13 -25.77
C LEU A 17 9.20 7.90 -25.81
N ALA A 18 9.39 8.78 -26.81
CA ALA A 18 10.57 9.66 -26.91
C ALA A 18 10.69 10.59 -25.71
N GLU A 19 9.59 11.27 -25.32
CA GLU A 19 9.57 12.14 -24.12
C GLU A 19 9.87 11.35 -22.84
N ILE A 20 9.36 10.12 -22.72
CA ILE A 20 9.63 9.25 -21.58
C ILE A 20 11.10 8.86 -21.50
N LEU A 21 11.73 8.51 -22.62
CA LEU A 21 13.16 8.16 -22.67
C LEU A 21 14.04 9.35 -22.25
N GLU A 22 13.73 10.54 -22.72
CA GLU A 22 14.43 11.78 -22.35
C GLU A 22 14.25 12.09 -20.87
N LEU A 23 13.00 12.09 -20.38
CA LEU A 23 12.64 12.36 -18.99
C LEU A 23 13.37 11.45 -17.99
N THR A 24 13.47 10.16 -18.32
CA THR A 24 14.00 9.14 -17.43
C THR A 24 15.45 8.76 -17.69
N ASN A 25 16.07 9.40 -18.69
CA ASN A 25 17.41 9.05 -19.19
C ASN A 25 17.56 7.54 -19.47
N SER A 26 16.51 6.94 -20.01
CA SER A 26 16.45 5.53 -20.37
C SER A 26 16.82 5.35 -21.85
N LYS A 27 17.30 4.15 -22.22
CA LYS A 27 17.61 3.79 -23.59
C LYS A 27 16.57 2.81 -24.13
N LEU A 28 16.10 3.07 -25.35
CA LEU A 28 15.21 2.13 -26.02
C LEU A 28 15.99 0.86 -26.41
N GLU A 29 15.35 -0.29 -26.32
CA GLU A 29 15.86 -1.55 -26.86
C GLU A 29 16.16 -1.40 -28.37
N ASN A 30 17.27 -2.01 -28.84
CA ASN A 30 17.71 -1.91 -30.23
C ASN A 30 16.62 -2.31 -31.25
N ASN A 31 16.62 -1.65 -32.41
CA ASN A 31 15.68 -1.88 -33.51
C ASN A 31 14.21 -1.66 -33.12
N LYS A 32 13.93 -0.69 -32.27
CA LYS A 32 12.58 -0.32 -31.80
C LYS A 32 12.24 1.14 -32.03
N GLU A 33 13.01 1.86 -32.84
CA GLU A 33 12.87 3.31 -33.09
C GLU A 33 11.50 3.69 -33.69
N GLN A 34 10.83 2.76 -34.38
CA GLN A 34 9.48 2.96 -34.91
C GLN A 34 8.41 3.22 -33.83
N TYR A 35 8.70 2.90 -32.56
CA TYR A 35 7.78 3.11 -31.44
C TYR A 35 7.97 4.45 -30.72
N LEU A 36 8.94 5.28 -31.08
CA LEU A 36 9.26 6.55 -30.40
C LEU A 36 8.06 7.50 -30.31
N ASN A 37 7.15 7.47 -31.26
CA ASN A 37 5.95 8.30 -31.29
C ASN A 37 4.72 7.65 -30.61
N ASP A 38 4.87 6.45 -30.05
CA ASP A 38 3.78 5.80 -29.36
C ASP A 38 3.37 6.59 -28.11
N LYS A 39 2.07 6.76 -27.94
CA LYS A 39 1.48 7.51 -26.84
C LYS A 39 1.21 6.60 -25.66
N ILE A 40 1.80 6.93 -24.53
CA ILE A 40 1.64 6.21 -23.27
C ILE A 40 0.70 6.99 -22.37
N PHE A 41 -0.47 6.41 -22.11
CA PHE A 41 -1.52 7.04 -21.32
C PHE A 41 -1.49 6.65 -19.85
N GLU A 42 -0.99 5.45 -19.54
CA GLU A 42 -1.08 4.89 -18.19
C GLU A 42 0.19 4.13 -17.83
N ILE A 43 0.41 4.08 -16.51
CA ILE A 43 1.44 3.26 -15.87
C ILE A 43 0.77 2.28 -14.92
N SER A 44 1.22 1.02 -14.93
CA SER A 44 0.61 -0.05 -14.14
C SER A 44 1.66 -0.97 -13.55
N THR A 45 1.27 -1.75 -12.54
CA THR A 45 2.11 -2.87 -12.06
C THR A 45 2.18 -3.98 -13.12
N LEU A 46 3.22 -4.82 -13.06
CA LEU A 46 3.41 -5.93 -14.02
C LEU A 46 2.20 -6.86 -14.10
N ASP A 47 1.58 -7.14 -12.95
CA ASP A 47 0.44 -8.08 -12.87
C ASP A 47 -0.89 -7.50 -13.39
N GLN A 48 -1.03 -6.19 -13.40
CA GLN A 48 -2.28 -5.51 -13.75
C GLN A 48 -2.24 -4.80 -15.10
N SER A 49 -1.05 -4.70 -15.69
CA SER A 49 -0.86 -3.99 -16.95
C SER A 49 -1.57 -4.65 -18.12
N ILE A 50 -2.02 -3.80 -19.03
CA ILE A 50 -2.63 -4.17 -20.31
C ILE A 50 -1.79 -3.62 -21.47
N LYS A 51 -2.16 -4.01 -22.70
CA LYS A 51 -1.51 -3.52 -23.91
C LYS A 51 -1.60 -1.99 -24.02
N GLY A 52 -0.51 -1.34 -24.35
CA GLY A 52 -0.38 0.12 -24.43
C GLY A 52 0.15 0.77 -23.14
N GLU A 53 0.21 0.05 -22.03
CA GLU A 53 0.71 0.57 -20.77
C GLU A 53 2.20 0.30 -20.57
N ILE A 54 2.81 1.10 -19.70
CA ILE A 54 4.18 0.95 -19.24
C ILE A 54 4.23 0.42 -17.81
N SER A 55 5.19 -0.46 -17.54
CA SER A 55 5.45 -1.02 -16.21
C SER A 55 6.94 -0.92 -15.87
N PHE A 56 7.36 -1.49 -14.76
CA PHE A 56 8.77 -1.54 -14.35
C PHE A 56 9.09 -2.81 -13.57
N ILE A 57 10.38 -3.22 -13.61
CA ILE A 57 10.92 -4.29 -12.77
C ILE A 57 12.19 -3.84 -12.06
N HIS A 58 12.21 -3.87 -10.74
CA HIS A 58 13.37 -3.48 -9.94
C HIS A 58 13.99 -4.64 -9.15
N SER A 59 13.28 -5.77 -8.99
CA SER A 59 13.72 -6.91 -8.19
C SER A 59 13.43 -8.25 -8.87
N SER A 60 14.31 -9.24 -8.63
CA SER A 60 14.12 -10.61 -9.10
C SER A 60 12.86 -11.28 -8.54
N TYR A 61 12.33 -10.79 -7.44
CA TYR A 61 11.05 -11.22 -6.87
C TYR A 61 9.90 -11.14 -7.90
N TYR A 62 9.92 -10.16 -8.80
CA TYR A 62 8.88 -9.91 -9.80
C TYR A 62 9.12 -10.57 -11.16
N LEU A 63 10.08 -11.47 -11.29
CA LEU A 63 10.37 -12.14 -12.58
C LEU A 63 9.18 -12.95 -13.09
N SER A 64 8.44 -13.61 -12.22
CA SER A 64 7.21 -14.31 -12.61
C SER A 64 6.14 -13.38 -13.14
N SER A 65 5.96 -12.23 -12.48
CA SER A 65 5.03 -11.19 -12.93
C SER A 65 5.46 -10.60 -14.27
N LEU A 66 6.77 -10.39 -14.48
CA LEU A 66 7.30 -9.91 -15.76
C LEU A 66 6.98 -10.88 -16.91
N GLN A 67 7.16 -12.19 -16.70
CA GLN A 67 6.90 -13.22 -17.71
C GLN A 67 5.41 -13.28 -18.12
N ASN A 68 4.51 -12.97 -17.20
CA ASN A 68 3.06 -13.02 -17.41
C ASN A 68 2.45 -11.65 -17.74
N SER A 69 3.25 -10.59 -17.74
CA SER A 69 2.77 -9.21 -17.93
C SER A 69 2.27 -8.97 -19.36
N LYS A 70 1.21 -8.18 -19.47
CA LYS A 70 0.63 -7.71 -20.74
C LYS A 70 1.04 -6.27 -21.07
N ALA A 71 1.97 -5.68 -20.30
CA ALA A 71 2.51 -4.37 -20.62
C ALA A 71 3.12 -4.34 -22.03
N SER A 72 3.00 -3.21 -22.73
CA SER A 72 3.72 -3.00 -23.98
C SER A 72 5.16 -2.57 -23.74
N TYR A 73 5.40 -1.84 -22.66
CA TYR A 73 6.68 -1.24 -22.32
C TYR A 73 7.05 -1.54 -20.87
N CYS A 74 8.37 -1.65 -20.59
CA CYS A 74 8.82 -1.88 -19.23
C CYS A 74 10.17 -1.20 -18.96
N PHE A 75 10.26 -0.38 -17.92
CA PHE A 75 11.56 0.04 -17.39
C PHE A 75 12.28 -1.16 -16.80
N ILE A 76 13.48 -1.42 -17.27
CA ILE A 76 14.23 -2.63 -16.95
C ILE A 76 15.72 -2.36 -16.81
N ASN A 77 16.33 -2.97 -15.80
CA ASN A 77 17.79 -2.96 -15.71
C ASN A 77 18.39 -4.01 -16.64
N GLN A 78 19.58 -3.75 -17.19
CA GLN A 78 20.30 -4.63 -18.12
C GLN A 78 20.36 -6.10 -17.67
N LYS A 79 20.49 -6.35 -16.35
CA LYS A 79 20.55 -7.70 -15.77
C LYS A 79 19.29 -8.54 -15.97
N PHE A 80 18.14 -7.91 -16.21
CA PHE A 80 16.87 -8.61 -16.44
C PHE A 80 16.45 -8.64 -17.91
N LEU A 81 17.18 -7.96 -18.81
CA LEU A 81 16.82 -7.81 -20.21
C LEU A 81 16.58 -9.17 -20.92
N SER A 82 17.46 -10.13 -20.70
CA SER A 82 17.33 -11.47 -21.28
C SER A 82 16.19 -12.31 -20.71
N LYS A 83 15.54 -11.84 -19.65
CA LYS A 83 14.45 -12.54 -18.95
C LYS A 83 13.07 -11.97 -19.29
N LYS A 84 13.00 -10.88 -20.07
CA LYS A 84 11.72 -10.31 -20.47
C LYS A 84 11.05 -11.17 -21.57
N PRO A 85 9.71 -11.22 -21.64
CA PRO A 85 9.01 -11.83 -22.76
C PRO A 85 9.12 -10.95 -24.02
N ASN A 86 8.98 -11.57 -25.20
CA ASN A 86 9.17 -10.90 -26.49
C ASN A 86 8.13 -9.80 -26.80
N ASN A 87 6.96 -9.87 -26.18
CA ASN A 87 5.88 -8.90 -26.37
C ASN A 87 6.09 -7.57 -25.63
N ILE A 88 7.09 -7.47 -24.77
CA ILE A 88 7.42 -6.25 -24.00
C ILE A 88 8.63 -5.58 -24.64
N ILE A 89 8.54 -4.29 -24.90
CA ILE A 89 9.64 -3.44 -25.35
C ILE A 89 10.34 -2.86 -24.10
N ALA A 90 11.65 -3.03 -24.02
CA ALA A 90 12.44 -2.58 -22.88
C ALA A 90 12.85 -1.12 -22.99
N LEU A 91 12.64 -0.37 -21.92
CA LEU A 91 13.29 0.92 -21.65
C LEU A 91 14.40 0.67 -20.65
N ILE A 92 15.62 0.59 -21.14
CA ILE A 92 16.79 0.15 -20.37
C ILE A 92 17.32 1.32 -19.53
N CYS A 93 17.39 1.13 -18.23
CA CYS A 93 17.90 2.12 -17.27
C CYS A 93 18.59 1.46 -16.09
N ASP A 94 19.44 2.20 -15.41
CA ASP A 94 20.17 1.71 -14.24
C ASP A 94 19.24 1.46 -13.04
N ASP A 95 18.28 2.36 -12.85
CA ASP A 95 17.28 2.28 -11.77
C ASP A 95 15.84 2.39 -12.33
N PRO A 96 15.19 1.24 -12.62
CA PRO A 96 13.81 1.23 -13.11
C PRO A 96 12.79 1.84 -12.14
N TYR A 97 13.05 1.79 -10.84
CA TYR A 97 12.14 2.35 -9.85
C TYR A 97 12.23 3.87 -9.80
N PHE A 98 13.42 4.43 -9.98
CA PHE A 98 13.60 5.86 -10.13
C PHE A 98 12.98 6.39 -11.42
N ALA A 99 13.22 5.73 -12.55
CA ALA A 99 12.61 6.08 -13.84
C ALA A 99 11.08 6.09 -13.74
N TYR A 100 10.51 5.07 -13.12
CA TYR A 100 9.08 5.01 -12.82
C TYR A 100 8.62 6.20 -11.97
N SER A 101 9.34 6.57 -10.91
CA SER A 101 8.96 7.69 -10.05
C SER A 101 8.94 9.04 -10.79
N GLN A 102 9.89 9.26 -11.71
CA GLN A 102 9.92 10.43 -12.56
C GLN A 102 8.72 10.48 -13.51
N LEU A 103 8.37 9.35 -14.12
CA LEU A 103 7.22 9.26 -15.03
C LEU A 103 5.91 9.56 -14.29
N ILE A 104 5.69 8.99 -13.11
CA ILE A 104 4.48 9.25 -12.30
C ILE A 104 4.33 10.73 -11.99
N GLN A 105 5.38 11.38 -11.52
CA GLN A 105 5.34 12.79 -11.14
C GLN A 105 5.05 13.71 -12.33
N ASN A 106 5.35 13.27 -13.55
CA ASN A 106 5.03 14.02 -14.78
C ASN A 106 3.62 13.75 -15.33
N LEU A 107 3.06 12.58 -15.07
CA LEU A 107 1.72 12.22 -15.54
C LEU A 107 0.61 12.62 -14.59
N TYR A 108 0.87 12.60 -13.28
CA TYR A 108 -0.16 12.73 -12.26
C TYR A 108 0.16 13.75 -11.18
N GLN A 109 -0.89 14.31 -10.62
CA GLN A 109 -0.87 15.10 -9.38
C GLN A 109 -2.06 14.74 -8.51
N GLU A 110 -1.94 15.01 -7.22
CA GLU A 110 -3.07 14.91 -6.30
C GLU A 110 -4.10 16.00 -6.62
N ASP A 111 -5.38 15.63 -6.64
CA ASP A 111 -6.47 16.60 -6.74
C ASP A 111 -6.84 17.12 -5.34
N ILE A 112 -5.92 17.85 -4.73
CA ILE A 112 -6.17 18.51 -3.45
C ILE A 112 -6.56 19.96 -3.71
N SER A 113 -7.75 20.32 -3.31
CA SER A 113 -8.21 21.70 -3.33
C SER A 113 -8.49 22.16 -1.90
N TYR A 114 -7.69 23.09 -1.40
CA TYR A 114 -7.97 23.71 -0.10
C TYR A 114 -9.13 24.71 -0.22
N HIS A 115 -10.35 24.23 0.02
CA HIS A 115 -11.52 25.08 0.09
C HIS A 115 -11.62 25.72 1.47
N LYS A 116 -11.94 27.04 1.50
CA LYS A 116 -12.19 27.75 2.76
C LYS A 116 -13.50 27.32 3.41
N GLU A 117 -14.45 26.84 2.60
CA GLU A 117 -15.76 26.40 3.07
C GLU A 117 -15.76 24.87 3.26
N SER A 118 -16.16 24.44 4.45
CA SER A 118 -16.41 23.04 4.74
C SER A 118 -17.64 22.53 3.96
N ALA A 119 -17.64 21.23 3.63
CA ALA A 119 -18.74 20.54 2.96
C ALA A 119 -19.11 21.05 1.55
N TYR A 120 -18.19 21.69 0.82
CA TYR A 120 -18.45 22.16 -0.54
C TYR A 120 -18.83 20.97 -1.46
N ASN A 121 -20.05 21.02 -2.04
CA ASN A 121 -20.64 19.93 -2.83
C ASN A 121 -20.68 18.56 -2.10
N ALA A 122 -20.62 18.52 -0.78
CA ALA A 122 -20.74 17.27 -0.04
C ALA A 122 -22.16 16.71 -0.12
N LYS A 123 -22.26 15.37 -0.18
CA LYS A 123 -23.54 14.64 -0.12
C LYS A 123 -23.69 14.02 1.27
N ILE A 124 -24.51 14.63 2.08
CA ILE A 124 -24.78 14.19 3.45
C ILE A 124 -26.12 13.45 3.50
N GLY A 125 -26.09 12.22 3.97
CA GLY A 125 -27.27 11.37 4.11
C GLY A 125 -28.24 11.85 5.20
N LYS A 126 -29.31 11.07 5.41
CA LYS A 126 -30.30 11.35 6.44
C LYS A 126 -29.75 10.99 7.83
N ASN A 127 -30.18 11.73 8.84
CA ASN A 127 -29.84 11.49 10.26
C ASN A 127 -28.30 11.45 10.53
N VAL A 128 -27.50 12.11 9.70
CA VAL A 128 -26.07 12.21 9.95
C VAL A 128 -25.81 13.21 11.06
N THR A 129 -25.00 12.83 12.05
CA THR A 129 -24.57 13.71 13.14
C THR A 129 -23.14 14.16 12.88
N ILE A 130 -22.91 15.45 12.80
CA ILE A 130 -21.57 16.07 12.64
C ILE A 130 -21.31 16.94 13.86
N MET A 131 -20.30 16.56 14.66
CA MET A 131 -19.95 17.26 15.91
C MET A 131 -19.11 18.52 15.64
N PRO A 132 -18.91 19.39 16.64
CA PRO A 132 -18.14 20.61 16.47
C PRO A 132 -16.71 20.38 15.98
N ASN A 133 -16.19 21.39 15.23
CA ASN A 133 -14.82 21.41 14.67
C ASN A 133 -14.51 20.28 13.69
N VAL A 134 -15.50 19.63 13.10
CA VAL A 134 -15.29 18.69 12.00
C VAL A 134 -15.10 19.48 10.71
N TYR A 135 -14.02 19.17 9.97
CA TYR A 135 -13.85 19.65 8.61
C TYR A 135 -14.30 18.55 7.63
N ILE A 136 -15.14 18.93 6.68
CA ILE A 136 -15.58 18.06 5.58
C ILE A 136 -15.13 18.70 4.28
N GLY A 137 -14.32 17.97 3.53
CA GLY A 137 -13.77 18.39 2.25
C GLY A 137 -14.80 18.43 1.13
N LYS A 138 -14.35 18.82 -0.05
CA LYS A 138 -15.15 18.90 -1.27
C LYS A 138 -15.59 17.52 -1.73
N ASN A 139 -16.81 17.42 -2.26
CA ASN A 139 -17.40 16.22 -2.84
C ASN A 139 -17.39 14.99 -1.90
N VAL A 140 -17.26 15.16 -0.60
CA VAL A 140 -17.38 14.07 0.39
C VAL A 140 -18.78 13.48 0.31
N THR A 141 -18.88 12.18 0.46
CA THR A 141 -20.17 11.48 0.59
C THR A 141 -20.22 10.79 1.95
N ILE A 142 -21.27 11.05 2.74
CA ILE A 142 -21.53 10.40 4.03
C ILE A 142 -22.92 9.78 3.96
N GLY A 143 -23.00 8.47 4.21
CA GLY A 143 -24.24 7.70 4.20
C GLY A 143 -25.11 7.97 5.40
N ASP A 144 -26.36 7.47 5.35
CA ASP A 144 -27.38 7.67 6.37
C ASP A 144 -26.95 7.18 7.76
N ASN A 145 -27.48 7.81 8.82
CA ASN A 145 -27.30 7.48 10.23
C ASN A 145 -25.83 7.49 10.72
N SER A 146 -24.89 8.03 9.97
CA SER A 146 -23.47 8.05 10.35
C SER A 146 -23.18 9.20 11.30
N ILE A 147 -22.16 9.00 12.14
CA ILE A 147 -21.72 9.98 13.15
C ILE A 147 -20.25 10.33 12.87
N ILE A 148 -19.96 11.62 12.73
CA ILE A 148 -18.60 12.16 12.65
C ILE A 148 -18.34 12.97 13.90
N ASP A 149 -17.51 12.44 14.79
CA ASP A 149 -17.24 13.05 16.09
C ASP A 149 -16.20 14.19 15.99
N ALA A 150 -16.12 15.00 17.03
CA ALA A 150 -15.44 16.28 17.07
C ALA A 150 -13.96 16.25 16.63
N ASN A 151 -13.50 17.36 16.05
CA ASN A 151 -12.11 17.59 15.62
C ASN A 151 -11.62 16.61 14.54
N SER A 152 -12.50 15.92 13.83
CA SER A 152 -12.13 15.02 12.74
C SER A 152 -12.00 15.78 11.43
N TYR A 153 -11.07 15.33 10.59
CA TYR A 153 -10.81 15.87 9.26
C TYR A 153 -11.14 14.80 8.22
N ILE A 154 -12.11 15.09 7.36
CA ILE A 154 -12.51 14.26 6.22
C ILE A 154 -12.10 15.00 4.96
N ALA A 155 -11.08 14.52 4.27
CA ALA A 155 -10.53 15.18 3.09
C ALA A 155 -11.45 15.09 1.86
N ASP A 156 -11.09 15.83 0.82
CA ASP A 156 -11.82 15.89 -0.45
C ASP A 156 -12.07 14.49 -1.02
N ASN A 157 -13.23 14.31 -1.62
CA ASN A 157 -13.62 13.11 -2.36
C ASN A 157 -13.75 11.81 -1.53
N VAL A 158 -13.59 11.84 -0.20
CA VAL A 158 -13.77 10.67 0.66
C VAL A 158 -15.24 10.19 0.61
N THR A 159 -15.42 8.88 0.65
CA THR A 159 -16.75 8.25 0.78
C THR A 159 -16.82 7.48 2.09
N ILE A 160 -17.87 7.69 2.87
CA ILE A 160 -18.22 6.96 4.09
C ILE A 160 -19.63 6.41 3.89
N GLY A 161 -19.80 5.12 4.13
CA GLY A 161 -21.08 4.43 4.00
C GLY A 161 -22.09 4.78 5.09
N ASN A 162 -23.17 3.99 5.17
CA ASN A 162 -24.22 4.14 6.16
C ASN A 162 -23.83 3.56 7.52
N ASP A 163 -24.48 4.04 8.58
CA ASP A 163 -24.38 3.49 9.94
C ASP A 163 -22.93 3.43 10.46
N CYS A 164 -22.07 4.36 10.01
CA CYS A 164 -20.67 4.46 10.42
C CYS A 164 -20.50 5.38 11.62
N ILE A 165 -19.58 5.03 12.51
CA ILE A 165 -19.19 5.88 13.64
C ILE A 165 -17.70 6.21 13.50
N ILE A 166 -17.40 7.48 13.20
CA ILE A 166 -16.06 8.02 13.16
C ILE A 166 -15.84 8.82 14.43
N LYS A 167 -15.01 8.30 15.33
CA LYS A 167 -14.73 8.94 16.62
C LYS A 167 -13.81 10.17 16.45
N SER A 168 -13.60 10.88 17.53
CA SER A 168 -12.91 12.18 17.54
C SER A 168 -11.47 12.14 17.01
N SER A 169 -11.02 13.26 16.42
CA SER A 169 -9.64 13.49 15.99
C SER A 169 -9.13 12.51 14.92
N CYS A 170 -10.02 11.89 14.16
CA CYS A 170 -9.67 11.09 13.00
C CYS A 170 -9.22 11.98 11.83
N ASN A 171 -8.28 11.46 11.01
CA ASN A 171 -7.91 12.08 9.74
C ASN A 171 -8.09 11.04 8.64
N ILE A 172 -9.02 11.31 7.73
CA ILE A 172 -9.41 10.38 6.65
C ILE A 172 -9.23 11.10 5.32
N SER A 173 -8.35 10.57 4.47
CA SER A 173 -8.06 11.09 3.14
C SER A 173 -7.89 9.92 2.16
N PHE A 174 -8.08 10.16 0.87
CA PHE A 174 -7.90 9.15 -0.18
C PHE A 174 -8.52 7.80 0.20
N ALA A 175 -9.78 7.79 0.65
CA ALA A 175 -10.41 6.61 1.20
C ALA A 175 -11.87 6.43 0.75
N GLU A 176 -12.25 5.17 0.62
CA GLU A 176 -13.63 4.71 0.48
C GLU A 176 -13.92 3.72 1.61
N ILE A 177 -14.90 4.04 2.46
CA ILE A 177 -15.28 3.26 3.64
C ILE A 177 -16.69 2.73 3.43
N GLY A 178 -16.87 1.43 3.64
CA GLY A 178 -18.15 0.74 3.55
C GLY A 178 -19.09 1.07 4.71
N ASN A 179 -20.12 0.26 4.90
CA ASN A 179 -21.16 0.47 5.89
C ASN A 179 -20.82 -0.17 7.24
N ASN A 180 -21.48 0.30 8.31
CA ASN A 180 -21.38 -0.28 9.66
C ASN A 180 -19.95 -0.35 10.19
N CYS A 181 -19.13 0.65 9.87
CA CYS A 181 -17.75 0.71 10.33
C CYS A 181 -17.61 1.52 11.61
N PHE A 182 -16.72 1.08 12.49
CA PHE A 182 -16.39 1.77 13.73
C PHE A 182 -14.92 2.19 13.76
N ILE A 183 -14.67 3.48 13.60
CA ILE A 183 -13.32 4.05 13.53
C ILE A 183 -13.05 4.81 14.82
N ASN A 184 -12.14 4.31 15.65
CA ASN A 184 -11.83 4.89 16.95
C ASN A 184 -11.04 6.19 16.85
N SER A 185 -10.93 6.90 17.99
CA SER A 185 -10.29 8.20 18.07
C SER A 185 -8.85 8.20 17.60
N GLY A 186 -8.47 9.23 16.88
CA GLY A 186 -7.08 9.45 16.45
C GLY A 186 -6.62 8.62 15.25
N VAL A 187 -7.46 7.77 14.68
CA VAL A 187 -7.13 6.95 13.51
C VAL A 187 -6.75 7.81 12.31
N LYS A 188 -5.72 7.38 11.56
CA LYS A 188 -5.25 8.00 10.32
C LYS A 188 -5.46 7.05 9.15
N ILE A 189 -6.23 7.44 8.15
CA ILE A 189 -6.52 6.63 6.96
C ILE A 189 -6.12 7.41 5.72
N GLY A 190 -5.39 6.76 4.80
CA GLY A 190 -5.05 7.30 3.50
C GLY A 190 -3.86 8.25 3.51
N GLN A 191 -3.03 8.22 4.53
CA GLN A 191 -1.74 8.90 4.54
C GLN A 191 -0.80 8.24 3.52
N ASP A 192 0.22 8.99 3.05
CA ASP A 192 1.22 8.44 2.14
C ASP A 192 1.92 7.23 2.75
N GLY A 193 2.04 6.18 1.96
CA GLY A 193 2.94 5.08 2.26
C GLY A 193 4.40 5.53 2.28
N PHE A 194 5.26 4.77 2.95
CA PHE A 194 6.70 5.02 3.01
C PHE A 194 7.36 4.63 1.68
N GLY A 195 7.18 5.47 0.66
CA GLY A 195 7.68 5.29 -0.70
C GLY A 195 8.82 6.26 -1.01
N TYR A 196 10.06 5.75 -1.04
CA TYR A 196 11.24 6.52 -1.41
C TYR A 196 12.15 5.69 -2.30
N VAL A 197 12.81 6.34 -3.25
CA VAL A 197 13.90 5.78 -4.04
C VAL A 197 15.17 6.58 -3.79
N HIS A 198 16.25 5.87 -3.50
CA HIS A 198 17.55 6.49 -3.29
C HIS A 198 18.31 6.57 -4.62
N ASN A 199 18.62 7.78 -5.07
CA ASN A 199 19.41 7.99 -6.27
C ASN A 199 20.45 9.09 -6.04
N LYS A 200 21.71 8.81 -6.36
CA LYS A 200 22.85 9.74 -6.26
C LYS A 200 22.93 10.48 -4.91
N GLY A 201 22.74 9.77 -3.81
CA GLY A 201 22.84 10.35 -2.46
C GLY A 201 21.57 11.06 -1.96
N ILE A 202 20.49 11.10 -2.76
CA ILE A 202 19.23 11.79 -2.43
C ILE A 202 18.09 10.76 -2.36
N ASN A 203 17.24 10.91 -1.35
CA ASN A 203 16.00 10.15 -1.24
C ASN A 203 14.87 10.94 -1.94
N HIS A 204 14.38 10.42 -3.05
CA HIS A 204 13.26 11.00 -3.80
C HIS A 204 11.96 10.36 -3.35
N LYS A 205 10.99 11.17 -2.94
CA LYS A 205 9.66 10.69 -2.58
C LYS A 205 8.92 10.21 -3.83
N ILE A 206 8.25 9.07 -3.72
CA ILE A 206 7.42 8.52 -4.78
C ILE A 206 5.97 8.93 -4.52
N LEU A 207 5.34 9.54 -5.52
CA LEU A 207 3.93 9.90 -5.46
C LEU A 207 3.08 8.63 -5.28
N GLN A 208 2.20 8.65 -4.29
CA GLN A 208 1.31 7.54 -4.00
C GLN A 208 -0.02 7.76 -4.76
N LEU A 209 -0.37 6.86 -5.67
CA LEU A 209 -1.52 6.99 -6.57
C LEU A 209 -2.67 6.03 -6.24
N GLY A 210 -2.52 5.24 -5.18
CA GLY A 210 -3.59 4.39 -4.66
C GLY A 210 -4.39 5.08 -3.57
N ILE A 211 -5.46 4.43 -3.17
CA ILE A 211 -6.34 4.84 -2.07
C ILE A 211 -6.42 3.73 -1.03
N VAL A 212 -7.14 3.98 0.06
CA VAL A 212 -7.55 2.95 1.02
C VAL A 212 -9.00 2.57 0.76
N LYS A 213 -9.26 1.27 0.60
CA LYS A 213 -10.61 0.71 0.50
C LYS A 213 -10.92 -0.11 1.73
N ILE A 214 -11.96 0.26 2.44
CA ILE A 214 -12.43 -0.41 3.65
C ILE A 214 -13.82 -0.98 3.38
N GLY A 215 -13.98 -2.27 3.60
CA GLY A 215 -15.24 -2.99 3.47
C GLY A 215 -16.26 -2.65 4.56
N ASN A 216 -17.25 -3.51 4.73
CA ASN A 216 -18.32 -3.32 5.70
C ASN A 216 -17.97 -3.98 7.05
N PHE A 217 -18.58 -3.50 8.14
CA PHE A 217 -18.43 -4.05 9.50
C PHE A 217 -16.97 -4.10 9.97
N VAL A 218 -16.16 -3.13 9.56
CA VAL A 218 -14.74 -3.01 9.95
C VAL A 218 -14.62 -2.15 11.20
N ASP A 219 -13.86 -2.63 12.20
CA ASP A 219 -13.51 -1.83 13.38
C ASP A 219 -12.00 -1.52 13.35
N ILE A 220 -11.65 -0.26 13.61
CA ILE A 220 -10.27 0.19 13.66
C ILE A 220 -10.03 0.88 15.00
N GLY A 221 -9.09 0.35 15.78
CA GLY A 221 -8.71 0.81 17.09
C GLY A 221 -7.95 2.13 17.08
N ALA A 222 -7.93 2.80 18.23
CA ALA A 222 -7.42 4.14 18.40
C ALA A 222 -5.96 4.30 17.94
N ASN A 223 -5.68 5.44 17.28
CA ASN A 223 -4.35 5.81 16.77
C ASN A 223 -3.72 4.82 15.80
N SER A 224 -4.49 3.91 15.21
CA SER A 224 -4.01 3.06 14.13
C SER A 224 -3.87 3.85 12.84
N CYS A 225 -2.87 3.48 12.01
CA CYS A 225 -2.56 4.13 10.75
C CYS A 225 -2.72 3.14 9.60
N ILE A 226 -3.42 3.56 8.54
CA ILE A 226 -3.61 2.77 7.32
C ILE A 226 -3.18 3.62 6.14
N ASP A 227 -2.01 3.28 5.57
CA ASP A 227 -1.43 4.04 4.47
C ASP A 227 -2.10 3.68 3.14
N ARG A 228 -2.21 4.65 2.24
CA ARG A 228 -2.66 4.42 0.87
C ARG A 228 -1.63 3.69 0.03
N GLY A 229 -2.05 3.06 -1.05
CA GLY A 229 -1.15 2.34 -1.93
C GLY A 229 -0.33 3.24 -2.85
N ALA A 230 0.80 2.74 -3.33
CA ALA A 230 1.67 3.43 -4.30
C ALA A 230 1.07 3.39 -5.71
N ILE A 231 0.94 2.20 -6.31
CA ILE A 231 0.06 1.90 -7.43
C ILE A 231 -0.85 0.77 -6.98
N GLY A 232 -2.15 0.91 -7.22
CA GLY A 232 -3.15 0.02 -6.63
C GLY A 232 -3.40 0.38 -5.17
N ASP A 233 -4.45 -0.17 -4.59
CA ASP A 233 -5.01 0.27 -3.33
C ASP A 233 -4.50 -0.54 -2.16
N THR A 234 -4.60 0.01 -0.95
CA THR A 234 -4.58 -0.74 0.30
C THR A 234 -6.01 -1.18 0.58
N ILE A 235 -6.22 -2.47 0.86
CA ILE A 235 -7.55 -3.08 0.93
C ILE A 235 -7.77 -3.73 2.30
N ILE A 236 -8.80 -3.31 2.99
CA ILE A 236 -9.30 -3.91 4.22
C ILE A 236 -10.68 -4.50 3.91
N SER A 237 -10.79 -5.83 3.86
CA SER A 237 -12.05 -6.50 3.53
C SER A 237 -13.07 -6.43 4.68
N ASP A 238 -14.28 -6.92 4.40
CA ASP A 238 -15.38 -6.94 5.38
C ASP A 238 -15.02 -7.67 6.69
N GLN A 239 -15.60 -7.21 7.79
CA GLN A 239 -15.51 -7.82 9.13
C GLN A 239 -14.08 -7.87 9.72
N VAL A 240 -13.12 -7.15 9.17
CA VAL A 240 -11.78 -7.05 9.74
C VAL A 240 -11.82 -6.25 11.04
N LYS A 241 -11.09 -6.71 12.05
CA LYS A 241 -10.95 -6.04 13.35
C LYS A 241 -9.47 -5.71 13.59
N ILE A 242 -9.18 -4.43 13.71
CA ILE A 242 -7.85 -3.88 13.95
C ILE A 242 -7.88 -3.19 15.31
N ASP A 243 -7.00 -3.59 16.20
CA ASP A 243 -6.88 -3.01 17.53
C ASP A 243 -6.05 -1.71 17.50
N ASN A 244 -5.76 -1.13 18.65
CA ASN A 244 -5.09 0.15 18.80
C ASN A 244 -3.63 0.12 18.36
N LEU A 245 -3.11 1.26 17.87
CA LEU A 245 -1.71 1.45 17.53
C LEU A 245 -1.18 0.45 16.49
N VAL A 246 -2.01 0.01 15.56
CA VAL A 246 -1.62 -0.88 14.47
C VAL A 246 -1.21 -0.06 13.25
N GLN A 247 -0.10 -0.46 12.59
CA GLN A 247 0.34 0.09 11.32
C GLN A 247 0.03 -0.86 10.17
N ILE A 248 -0.78 -0.42 9.22
CA ILE A 248 -1.01 -1.09 7.93
C ILE A 248 -0.36 -0.26 6.85
N ALA A 249 0.72 -0.75 6.26
CA ALA A 249 1.48 -0.03 5.24
C ALA A 249 0.82 -0.13 3.85
N HIS A 250 1.37 0.63 2.91
CA HIS A 250 0.86 0.76 1.53
C HIS A 250 0.68 -0.59 0.81
N ASN A 251 -0.36 -0.71 0.02
CA ASN A 251 -0.66 -1.89 -0.80
C ASN A 251 -0.86 -3.20 -0.02
N VAL A 252 -1.10 -3.12 1.28
CA VAL A 252 -1.49 -4.29 2.06
C VAL A 252 -2.92 -4.68 1.72
N GLU A 253 -3.17 -5.98 1.56
CA GLU A 253 -4.51 -6.53 1.42
C GLU A 253 -4.82 -7.38 2.65
N ILE A 254 -5.93 -7.11 3.35
CA ILE A 254 -6.39 -7.88 4.51
C ILE A 254 -7.72 -8.53 4.18
N GLY A 255 -7.74 -9.86 4.24
CA GLY A 255 -8.90 -10.69 3.95
C GLY A 255 -9.97 -10.64 5.05
N MET A 256 -11.20 -10.93 4.65
CA MET A 256 -12.41 -10.91 5.49
C MET A 256 -12.22 -11.62 6.85
N GLY A 257 -12.74 -11.03 7.90
CA GLY A 257 -12.80 -11.62 9.24
C GLY A 257 -11.43 -11.77 9.93
N THR A 258 -10.37 -11.19 9.39
CA THR A 258 -9.05 -11.17 10.02
C THR A 258 -9.03 -10.25 11.22
N VAL A 259 -8.37 -10.67 12.31
CA VAL A 259 -8.21 -9.90 13.54
C VAL A 259 -6.74 -9.61 13.81
N ILE A 260 -6.42 -8.36 14.15
CA ILE A 260 -5.05 -7.87 14.39
C ILE A 260 -5.01 -7.18 15.74
N ALA A 261 -4.29 -7.76 16.69
CA ALA A 261 -4.14 -7.19 18.02
C ALA A 261 -3.13 -6.03 18.06
N GLY A 262 -3.22 -5.24 19.12
CA GLY A 262 -2.56 -3.95 19.26
C GLY A 262 -1.05 -3.94 19.06
N MET A 263 -0.54 -2.79 18.66
CA MET A 263 0.89 -2.52 18.41
C MET A 263 1.53 -3.41 17.34
N SER A 264 0.74 -4.05 16.46
CA SER A 264 1.23 -4.87 15.37
C SER A 264 1.47 -4.03 14.11
N ALA A 265 2.37 -4.49 13.24
CA ALA A 265 2.70 -3.83 11.99
C ALA A 265 2.72 -4.80 10.82
N VAL A 266 2.07 -4.43 9.71
CA VAL A 266 2.07 -5.15 8.45
C VAL A 266 2.77 -4.28 7.41
N ALA A 267 3.96 -4.69 6.97
CA ALA A 267 4.74 -3.95 5.99
C ALA A 267 4.18 -4.07 4.57
N GLY A 268 4.57 -3.12 3.72
CA GLY A 268 3.96 -2.88 2.42
C GLY A 268 3.85 -4.09 1.50
N SER A 269 2.81 -4.11 0.69
CA SER A 269 2.52 -5.14 -0.33
C SER A 269 2.32 -6.55 0.22
N SER A 270 2.13 -6.73 1.53
CA SER A 270 1.81 -8.03 2.11
C SER A 270 0.33 -8.36 1.94
N LYS A 271 0.03 -9.64 1.70
CA LYS A 271 -1.32 -10.15 1.50
C LYS A 271 -1.70 -11.07 2.65
N ILE A 272 -2.64 -10.61 3.47
CA ILE A 272 -3.17 -11.35 4.61
C ILE A 272 -4.49 -12.00 4.18
N GLY A 273 -4.59 -13.30 4.33
CA GLY A 273 -5.78 -14.09 3.99
C GLY A 273 -6.97 -13.82 4.87
N LYS A 274 -8.02 -14.62 4.70
CA LYS A 274 -9.27 -14.56 5.49
C LYS A 274 -9.08 -15.22 6.85
N PHE A 275 -9.76 -14.69 7.88
CA PHE A 275 -9.82 -15.26 9.22
C PHE A 275 -8.45 -15.52 9.85
N VAL A 276 -7.46 -14.73 9.50
CA VAL A 276 -6.13 -14.77 10.11
C VAL A 276 -6.20 -14.13 11.51
N GLN A 277 -5.48 -14.71 12.46
CA GLN A 277 -5.38 -14.19 13.84
C GLN A 277 -3.96 -13.73 14.10
N ILE A 278 -3.77 -12.43 14.29
CA ILE A 278 -2.47 -11.80 14.54
C ILE A 278 -2.44 -11.30 15.98
N GLY A 279 -1.55 -11.89 16.79
CA GLY A 279 -1.33 -11.50 18.18
C GLY A 279 -0.72 -10.10 18.30
N GLY A 280 -0.70 -9.53 19.51
CA GLY A 280 -0.17 -8.20 19.75
C GLY A 280 1.34 -8.09 19.50
N ASN A 281 1.77 -6.90 19.06
CA ASN A 281 3.19 -6.59 18.82
C ASN A 281 3.86 -7.53 17.79
N VAL A 282 3.12 -7.96 16.78
CA VAL A 282 3.63 -8.76 15.66
C VAL A 282 4.13 -7.83 14.56
N SER A 283 5.29 -8.17 13.98
CA SER A 283 5.83 -7.46 12.81
C SER A 283 5.88 -8.40 11.61
N ILE A 284 5.22 -8.05 10.51
CA ILE A 284 5.19 -8.82 9.26
C ILE A 284 6.01 -8.06 8.22
N SER A 285 7.04 -8.69 7.67
CA SER A 285 7.87 -8.13 6.59
C SER A 285 7.06 -7.93 5.31
N GLY A 286 7.53 -7.02 4.45
CA GLY A 286 6.87 -6.70 3.19
C GLY A 286 6.82 -7.86 2.19
N HIS A 287 5.85 -7.79 1.27
CA HIS A 287 5.66 -8.73 0.16
C HIS A 287 5.40 -10.18 0.59
N LEU A 288 4.92 -10.41 1.80
CA LEU A 288 4.60 -11.75 2.29
C LEU A 288 3.15 -12.13 2.01
N LYS A 289 2.93 -13.43 1.86
CA LYS A 289 1.60 -14.03 1.78
C LYS A 289 1.33 -14.85 3.04
N ILE A 290 0.35 -14.41 3.82
CA ILE A 290 -0.18 -15.11 4.99
C ILE A 290 -1.50 -15.74 4.57
N ALA A 291 -1.55 -17.06 4.48
CA ALA A 291 -2.73 -17.74 3.95
C ALA A 291 -3.87 -17.81 4.98
N ASP A 292 -5.07 -18.15 4.50
CA ASP A 292 -6.31 -18.16 5.29
C ASP A 292 -6.19 -18.97 6.58
N GLY A 293 -6.77 -18.45 7.65
CA GLY A 293 -6.86 -19.10 8.96
C GLY A 293 -5.53 -19.28 9.69
N ALA A 294 -4.45 -18.69 9.21
CA ALA A 294 -3.17 -18.70 9.91
C ALA A 294 -3.27 -18.00 11.28
N LYS A 295 -2.49 -18.46 12.25
CA LYS A 295 -2.42 -17.88 13.60
C LYS A 295 -0.98 -17.47 13.91
N ILE A 296 -0.79 -16.23 14.32
CA ILE A 296 0.52 -15.66 14.64
C ILE A 296 0.53 -15.26 16.10
N ALA A 297 1.38 -15.92 16.90
CA ALA A 297 1.51 -15.61 18.31
C ALA A 297 2.08 -14.20 18.53
N GLY A 298 1.72 -13.55 19.62
CA GLY A 298 2.21 -12.22 19.96
C GLY A 298 3.74 -12.11 19.98
N LYS A 299 4.25 -10.91 19.67
CA LYS A 299 5.67 -10.57 19.56
C LYS A 299 6.46 -11.34 18.50
N SER A 300 5.80 -11.98 17.54
CA SER A 300 6.47 -12.70 16.46
C SER A 300 6.98 -11.76 15.37
N GLY A 301 8.19 -12.03 14.86
CA GLY A 301 8.72 -11.46 13.63
C GLY A 301 8.51 -12.40 12.46
N VAL A 302 7.64 -12.05 11.51
CA VAL A 302 7.32 -12.89 10.35
C VAL A 302 8.14 -12.44 9.14
N THR A 303 9.05 -13.30 8.68
CA THR A 303 9.97 -13.03 7.56
C THR A 303 9.75 -13.95 6.36
N LYS A 304 8.77 -14.87 6.43
CA LYS A 304 8.44 -15.83 5.37
C LYS A 304 6.92 -15.99 5.26
N ASN A 305 6.47 -16.46 4.09
CA ASN A 305 5.07 -16.81 3.89
C ASN A 305 4.60 -17.86 4.91
N ILE A 306 3.33 -17.76 5.31
CA ILE A 306 2.68 -18.70 6.23
C ILE A 306 1.60 -19.46 5.49
N ALA A 307 1.61 -20.78 5.62
CA ALA A 307 0.65 -21.66 4.97
C ALA A 307 -0.75 -21.57 5.61
N LYS A 308 -1.76 -22.06 4.88
CA LYS A 308 -3.16 -22.09 5.34
C LYS A 308 -3.28 -22.85 6.67
N MET A 309 -4.03 -22.29 7.62
CA MET A 309 -4.29 -22.84 8.95
C MET A 309 -3.03 -23.07 9.82
N GLN A 310 -1.87 -22.60 9.39
CA GLN A 310 -0.63 -22.77 10.12
C GLN A 310 -0.59 -21.83 11.34
N SER A 311 -0.13 -22.34 12.48
CA SER A 311 0.20 -21.55 13.66
C SER A 311 1.71 -21.35 13.75
N VAL A 312 2.13 -20.09 13.95
CA VAL A 312 3.54 -19.73 14.09
C VAL A 312 3.73 -18.83 15.32
N GLY A 313 4.93 -18.83 15.87
CA GLY A 313 5.29 -17.99 17.01
C GLY A 313 6.80 -17.89 17.17
N GLY A 314 7.22 -16.85 17.88
CA GLY A 314 8.62 -16.65 18.25
C GLY A 314 8.74 -15.78 19.50
N ILE A 315 9.84 -15.95 20.24
CA ILE A 315 10.20 -15.16 21.44
C ILE A 315 9.17 -15.25 22.58
N PRO A 316 8.94 -16.42 23.23
CA PRO A 316 8.27 -16.41 24.50
C PRO A 316 9.19 -15.82 25.59
N ALA A 317 8.62 -15.08 26.54
CA ALA A 317 9.36 -14.74 27.76
C ALA A 317 9.64 -16.01 28.56
N VAL A 318 10.88 -16.18 28.95
CA VAL A 318 11.33 -17.27 29.81
C VAL A 318 12.07 -16.68 31.01
N PRO A 319 12.29 -17.41 32.12
CA PRO A 319 13.11 -16.95 33.23
C PRO A 319 14.44 -16.38 32.72
N ILE A 320 14.84 -15.22 33.21
CA ILE A 320 16.02 -14.49 32.67
C ILE A 320 17.30 -15.33 32.67
N LYS A 321 17.47 -16.20 33.67
CA LYS A 321 18.61 -17.13 33.75
C LYS A 321 18.61 -18.13 32.58
N ASP A 322 17.46 -18.62 32.18
CA ASP A 322 17.32 -19.58 31.10
C ASP A 322 17.52 -18.89 29.74
N TRP A 323 17.04 -17.65 29.58
CA TRP A 323 17.31 -16.84 28.39
C TRP A 323 18.82 -16.61 28.22
N HIS A 324 19.54 -16.23 29.27
CA HIS A 324 21.00 -16.04 29.23
C HIS A 324 21.71 -17.35 28.84
N ARG A 325 21.32 -18.50 29.44
CA ARG A 325 21.89 -19.80 29.10
C ARG A 325 21.68 -20.18 27.66
N ALA A 326 20.45 -19.97 27.13
CA ALA A 326 20.12 -20.24 25.72
C ALA A 326 20.94 -19.36 24.79
N SER A 327 21.05 -18.06 25.08
CA SER A 327 21.81 -17.07 24.31
C SER A 327 23.31 -17.44 24.23
N ILE A 328 23.91 -17.84 25.36
CA ILE A 328 25.32 -18.27 25.42
C ILE A 328 25.55 -19.53 24.59
N LYS A 329 24.65 -20.54 24.70
CA LYS A 329 24.75 -21.76 23.91
C LYS A 329 24.64 -21.47 22.41
N MET A 330 23.74 -20.60 22.01
CA MET A 330 23.58 -20.20 20.60
C MET A 330 24.86 -19.53 20.06
N GLN A 331 25.49 -18.64 20.84
CA GLN A 331 26.76 -18.01 20.47
C GLN A 331 27.91 -19.03 20.36
N GLN A 332 27.95 -20.02 21.25
CA GLN A 332 28.96 -21.11 21.19
C GLN A 332 28.81 -21.94 19.91
N LEU A 333 27.56 -22.30 19.51
CA LEU A 333 27.28 -23.02 18.28
C LEU A 333 27.71 -22.26 17.02
N ILE A 334 27.59 -20.93 17.02
CA ILE A 334 28.04 -20.08 15.90
C ILE A 334 29.58 -20.08 15.81
N LYS A 335 30.28 -20.02 16.96
CA LYS A 335 31.76 -20.05 17.01
C LYS A 335 32.33 -21.39 16.56
N THR A 336 31.73 -22.51 16.96
CA THR A 336 32.19 -23.86 16.56
C THR A 336 32.12 -24.09 15.05
N LYS A 337 31.11 -23.54 14.36
CA LYS A 337 31.01 -23.63 12.89
C LYS A 337 32.06 -22.81 12.13
N LYS A 338 32.65 -21.76 12.74
CA LYS A 338 33.71 -20.97 12.10
C LYS A 338 35.07 -21.66 12.09
N ASN A 339 35.27 -22.69 12.91
CA ASN A 339 36.54 -23.43 13.01
C ASN A 339 36.53 -24.73 12.17
N THR A 340 35.49 -24.96 11.38
CA THR A 340 35.32 -26.17 10.55
C THR A 340 35.18 -25.85 9.04
N ILE A 341 35.56 -24.64 8.63
CA ILE A 341 35.64 -24.24 7.20
C ILE A 341 37.09 -23.84 6.88
#